data_de49ab62b04e61dfa7a131b9cc3feee0
#
_entry.id   de49ab62b04e61dfa7a131b9cc3feee0
#
_cell.length_a   1.000
_cell.length_b   1.000
_cell.length_c   1.000
_cell.angle_alpha   90.00
_cell.angle_beta   90.00
_cell.angle_gamma   90.00
#
_symmetry.space_group_name_H-M   'P 1'
#
loop_
_entity.id
_entity.type
_entity.pdbx_description
1 polymer ?
#
loop_
_entity_poly.entity_id
_entity_poly.type
_entity_poly.pdbx_seq_one_letter_code
_entity_poly.pdbx_strand_id
1 'polypeptide(L)'
;MRPLETERLLLRGLRQEDLADIAGWGAWANAQLGKEIEAQEFLDFCFREYRESRMGPWGILLKSTGLLVGNCGLPHISFKQGTGEINYYVAREYRGQGLATEALMALLGFGFGDMGLTRIQGRCAPDNRSSERVMQKAGMKFERMIQSGAGSGEASRTEKLFVVMRSALKPPSE
;
A
#
# COMPACT_ATOMS: atom_id res chain seq x y z
N MET A 1 8.75 13.11 -3.23
CA MET A 1 7.39 12.54 -3.19
C MET A 1 6.51 13.42 -2.31
N ARG A 2 5.30 13.81 -2.80
CA ARG A 2 4.37 14.67 -2.05
C ARG A 2 3.79 13.90 -0.85
N PRO A 3 3.77 14.48 0.36
CA PRO A 3 3.05 13.91 1.48
C PRO A 3 1.54 13.90 1.24
N LEU A 4 0.84 12.91 1.79
CA LEU A 4 -0.62 12.87 1.83
C LEU A 4 -1.06 12.95 3.29
N GLU A 5 -2.07 13.73 3.57
CA GLU A 5 -2.61 13.92 4.91
C GLU A 5 -4.05 13.45 5.00
N THR A 6 -4.38 12.82 6.12
CA THR A 6 -5.73 12.44 6.49
C THR A 6 -6.07 13.04 7.87
N GLU A 7 -7.18 12.64 8.44
CA GLU A 7 -7.54 13.08 9.79
C GLU A 7 -6.48 12.66 10.83
N ARG A 8 -6.04 11.39 10.82
CA ARG A 8 -5.14 10.81 11.83
C ARG A 8 -3.73 10.55 11.33
N LEU A 9 -3.52 10.53 10.00
CA LEU A 9 -2.28 10.04 9.40
C LEU A 9 -1.55 11.11 8.59
N LEU A 10 -0.23 11.03 8.63
CA LEU A 10 0.68 11.64 7.66
C LEU A 10 1.35 10.52 6.87
N LEU A 11 1.13 10.49 5.56
CA LEU A 11 1.82 9.59 4.64
C LEU A 11 2.96 10.35 3.98
N ARG A 12 4.21 9.99 4.26
CA ARG A 12 5.41 10.64 3.69
C ARG A 12 6.44 9.62 3.23
N GLY A 13 7.39 10.05 2.43
CA GLY A 13 8.56 9.23 2.11
C GLY A 13 9.28 8.78 3.40
N LEU A 14 9.74 7.54 3.41
CA LEU A 14 10.57 7.02 4.49
C LEU A 14 11.91 7.75 4.55
N ARG A 15 12.51 7.81 5.74
CA ARG A 15 13.76 8.50 6.04
C ARG A 15 14.70 7.56 6.80
N GLN A 16 15.97 7.90 6.89
CA GLN A 16 16.94 7.10 7.64
C GLN A 16 16.58 6.98 9.13
N GLU A 17 15.96 8.01 9.70
CA GLU A 17 15.48 8.02 11.08
C GLU A 17 14.37 7.00 11.38
N ASP A 18 13.67 6.52 10.33
CA ASP A 18 12.60 5.51 10.45
C ASP A 18 13.13 4.08 10.62
N LEU A 19 14.44 3.87 10.52
CA LEU A 19 15.06 2.54 10.52
C LEU A 19 14.68 1.71 11.75
N ALA A 20 14.66 2.32 12.93
CA ALA A 20 14.34 1.62 14.18
C ALA A 20 12.89 1.11 14.20
N ASP A 21 11.95 1.92 13.72
CA ASP A 21 10.54 1.53 13.61
C ASP A 21 10.37 0.39 12.60
N ILE A 22 11.02 0.50 11.44
CA ILE A 22 10.98 -0.53 10.39
C ILE A 22 11.55 -1.85 10.91
N ALA A 23 12.66 -1.82 11.63
CA ALA A 23 13.27 -3.00 12.26
C ALA A 23 12.31 -3.66 13.27
N GLY A 24 11.55 -2.84 14.00
CA GLY A 24 10.54 -3.32 14.94
C GLY A 24 9.36 -4.04 14.30
N TRP A 25 9.11 -3.86 12.99
CA TRP A 25 8.02 -4.54 12.29
C TRP A 25 8.30 -6.04 12.05
N GLY A 26 9.55 -6.50 12.22
CA GLY A 26 9.96 -7.90 12.04
C GLY A 26 9.88 -8.39 10.59
N ALA A 27 9.83 -9.71 10.41
CA ALA A 27 9.85 -10.41 9.12
C ALA A 27 8.77 -9.98 8.10
N TRP A 28 7.89 -9.08 8.46
CA TRP A 28 6.82 -8.63 7.59
C TRP A 28 7.26 -7.69 6.46
N ALA A 29 8.20 -6.80 6.70
CA ALA A 29 8.79 -5.99 5.62
C ALA A 29 9.26 -6.87 4.45
N ASN A 30 9.60 -8.09 4.76
CA ASN A 30 10.13 -9.12 3.89
C ASN A 30 9.06 -9.81 3.02
N ALA A 31 7.81 -9.89 3.49
CA ALA A 31 6.75 -10.62 2.79
C ALA A 31 6.33 -9.92 1.47
N GLN A 32 6.46 -8.60 1.38
CA GLN A 32 6.12 -7.84 0.16
C GLN A 32 7.17 -7.96 -0.94
N LEU A 33 8.42 -8.22 -0.57
CA LEU A 33 9.52 -8.41 -1.52
C LEU A 33 9.79 -9.88 -1.83
N GLY A 34 8.96 -10.79 -1.29
CA GLY A 34 9.07 -12.23 -1.52
C GLY A 34 10.29 -12.90 -0.86
N LYS A 35 11.06 -12.17 -0.06
CA LYS A 35 12.25 -12.68 0.65
C LYS A 35 12.43 -11.96 1.97
N GLU A 36 13.11 -12.60 2.91
CA GLU A 36 13.59 -11.91 4.11
C GLU A 36 14.66 -10.89 3.74
N ILE A 37 14.42 -9.64 4.08
CA ILE A 37 15.39 -8.56 3.96
C ILE A 37 15.51 -7.82 5.28
N GLU A 38 16.69 -7.30 5.53
CA GLU A 38 16.93 -6.45 6.68
C GLU A 38 16.26 -5.08 6.53
N ALA A 39 15.93 -4.44 7.63
CA ALA A 39 15.28 -3.14 7.64
C ALA A 39 16.05 -2.08 6.83
N GLN A 40 17.37 -2.11 6.89
CA GLN A 40 18.22 -1.22 6.09
C GLN A 40 18.11 -1.51 4.60
N GLU A 41 18.11 -2.79 4.20
CA GLU A 41 17.94 -3.18 2.78
C GLU A 41 16.59 -2.69 2.22
N PHE A 42 15.53 -2.80 3.02
CA PHE A 42 14.21 -2.26 2.66
C PHE A 42 14.26 -0.73 2.50
N LEU A 43 14.90 -0.03 3.41
CA LEU A 43 15.03 1.42 3.36
C LEU A 43 15.85 1.87 2.14
N ASP A 44 16.95 1.18 1.84
CA ASP A 44 17.78 1.43 0.65
C ASP A 44 16.99 1.20 -0.65
N PHE A 45 16.15 0.15 -0.68
CA PHE A 45 15.20 -0.07 -1.77
C PHE A 45 14.26 1.14 -1.93
N CYS A 46 13.64 1.61 -0.86
CA CYS A 46 12.76 2.78 -0.90
C CYS A 46 13.48 4.02 -1.42
N PHE A 47 14.70 4.28 -0.97
CA PHE A 47 15.48 5.42 -1.44
C PHE A 47 15.84 5.33 -2.92
N ARG A 48 16.08 4.13 -3.44
CA ARG A 48 16.30 3.90 -4.86
C ARG A 48 15.02 4.20 -5.64
N GLU A 49 13.88 3.68 -5.23
CA GLU A 49 12.59 3.96 -5.85
C GLU A 49 12.29 5.47 -5.89
N TYR A 50 12.55 6.20 -4.80
CA TYR A 50 12.34 7.66 -4.76
C TYR A 50 13.22 8.41 -5.76
N ARG A 51 14.43 7.92 -6.05
CA ARG A 51 15.34 8.55 -7.03
C ARG A 51 14.94 8.22 -8.47
N GLU A 52 14.56 6.97 -8.74
CA GLU A 52 14.35 6.47 -10.10
C GLU A 52 12.94 6.78 -10.62
N SER A 53 11.92 6.51 -9.84
CA SER A 53 10.52 6.65 -10.25
C SER A 53 9.84 7.89 -9.67
N ARG A 54 10.46 8.59 -8.72
CA ARG A 54 9.86 9.62 -7.87
C ARG A 54 8.63 9.12 -7.10
N MET A 55 8.39 7.85 -7.15
CA MET A 55 7.29 7.14 -6.49
C MET A 55 7.92 5.98 -5.73
N GLY A 56 7.47 5.75 -4.55
CA GLY A 56 7.89 4.65 -3.70
C GLY A 56 6.89 4.49 -2.59
N PRO A 57 7.08 3.56 -1.65
CA PRO A 57 6.16 3.44 -0.54
C PRO A 57 6.17 4.70 0.33
N TRP A 58 4.98 5.09 0.80
CA TRP A 58 4.81 6.06 1.86
C TRP A 58 4.88 5.36 3.21
N GLY A 59 5.64 5.90 4.16
CA GLY A 59 5.49 5.57 5.56
C GLY A 59 4.17 6.12 6.09
N ILE A 60 3.47 5.33 6.92
CA ILE A 60 2.24 5.72 7.60
C ILE A 60 2.59 6.17 9.01
N LEU A 61 2.47 7.46 9.30
CA LEU A 61 2.74 8.03 10.61
C LEU A 61 1.44 8.46 11.30
N LEU A 62 1.36 8.19 12.59
CA LEU A 62 0.30 8.74 13.44
C LEU A 62 0.60 10.21 13.73
N LYS A 63 -0.31 11.14 13.38
CA LYS A 63 -0.16 12.57 13.66
C LYS A 63 -0.07 12.87 15.16
N SER A 64 -0.74 12.08 15.99
CA SER A 64 -0.77 12.27 17.44
C SER A 64 0.54 12.00 18.15
N THR A 65 1.38 11.11 17.60
CA THR A 65 2.63 10.67 18.26
C THR A 65 3.87 10.84 17.38
N GLY A 66 3.69 11.01 16.07
CA GLY A 66 4.78 10.98 15.09
C GLY A 66 5.34 9.58 14.81
N LEU A 67 4.81 8.52 15.44
CA LEU A 67 5.30 7.16 15.26
C LEU A 67 4.98 6.62 13.87
N LEU A 68 5.95 5.96 13.27
CA LEU A 68 5.79 5.23 12.03
C LEU A 68 5.16 3.86 12.32
N VAL A 69 3.93 3.65 11.85
CA VAL A 69 3.12 2.47 12.19
C VAL A 69 2.90 1.52 11.01
N GLY A 70 3.48 1.84 9.84
CA GLY A 70 3.32 1.01 8.66
C GLY A 70 3.80 1.69 7.39
N ASN A 71 3.47 1.09 6.26
CA ASN A 71 3.68 1.68 4.94
C ASN A 71 2.54 1.36 3.98
N CYS A 72 2.45 2.12 2.88
CA CYS A 72 1.53 1.86 1.78
C CYS A 72 2.12 2.39 0.47
N GLY A 73 1.62 1.91 -0.67
CA GLY A 73 2.17 2.36 -1.95
C GLY A 73 1.38 1.88 -3.15
N LEU A 74 1.84 2.33 -4.32
CA LEU A 74 1.38 1.95 -5.65
C LEU A 74 2.58 1.38 -6.44
N PRO A 75 3.05 0.14 -6.15
CA PRO A 75 4.28 -0.39 -6.73
C PRO A 75 4.19 -0.69 -8.23
N HIS A 76 3.00 -0.97 -8.74
CA HIS A 76 2.79 -1.32 -10.15
C HIS A 76 1.81 -0.36 -10.80
N ILE A 77 2.35 0.57 -11.60
CA ILE A 77 1.58 1.58 -12.30
C ILE A 77 1.81 1.44 -13.80
N SER A 78 0.73 1.46 -14.55
CA SER A 78 0.73 1.59 -15.99
C SER A 78 -0.03 2.84 -16.40
N PHE A 79 0.65 3.94 -16.64
CA PHE A 79 0.03 5.17 -17.14
C PHE A 79 -0.64 4.98 -18.50
N LYS A 80 -0.07 4.11 -19.36
CA LYS A 80 -0.66 3.78 -20.66
C LYS A 80 -2.04 3.13 -20.53
N GLN A 81 -2.22 2.30 -19.51
CA GLN A 81 -3.49 1.60 -19.25
C GLN A 81 -4.36 2.34 -18.22
N GLY A 82 -3.82 3.36 -17.57
CA GLY A 82 -4.50 4.06 -16.48
C GLY A 82 -4.73 3.17 -15.25
N THR A 83 -3.84 2.20 -15.00
CA THR A 83 -4.01 1.21 -13.93
C THR A 83 -2.92 1.31 -12.87
N GLY A 84 -3.28 0.99 -11.62
CA GLY A 84 -2.35 0.87 -10.52
C GLY A 84 -2.69 -0.30 -9.60
N GLU A 85 -1.70 -0.78 -8.86
CA GLU A 85 -1.90 -1.78 -7.84
C GLU A 85 -1.48 -1.23 -6.48
N ILE A 86 -2.30 -1.42 -5.46
CA ILE A 86 -2.00 -0.98 -4.11
C ILE A 86 -1.31 -2.08 -3.31
N ASN A 87 -0.43 -1.63 -2.41
CA ASN A 87 -0.02 -2.43 -1.28
C ASN A 87 -0.08 -1.59 0.01
N TYR A 88 -0.18 -2.25 1.15
CA TYR A 88 -0.15 -1.61 2.46
C TYR A 88 0.20 -2.60 3.57
N TYR A 89 0.74 -2.04 4.64
CA TYR A 89 0.98 -2.73 5.89
C TYR A 89 0.77 -1.80 7.07
N VAL A 90 0.27 -2.39 8.16
CA VAL A 90 0.21 -1.74 9.46
C VAL A 90 0.78 -2.71 10.50
N ALA A 91 1.70 -2.23 11.32
CA ALA A 91 2.34 -2.99 12.39
C ALA A 91 1.28 -3.57 13.34
N ARG A 92 1.56 -4.75 13.88
CA ARG A 92 0.59 -5.59 14.59
C ARG A 92 -0.14 -4.85 15.71
N GLU A 93 0.58 -4.03 16.44
CA GLU A 93 0.12 -3.27 17.62
C GLU A 93 -0.93 -2.20 17.24
N TYR A 94 -0.93 -1.77 15.98
CA TYR A 94 -1.80 -0.70 15.46
C TYR A 94 -2.94 -1.22 14.58
N ARG A 95 -3.07 -2.54 14.42
CA ARG A 95 -4.16 -3.15 13.64
C ARG A 95 -5.51 -3.01 14.35
N GLY A 96 -6.58 -3.21 13.57
CA GLY A 96 -7.96 -3.14 14.10
C GLY A 96 -8.50 -1.73 14.33
N GLN A 97 -7.69 -0.68 14.15
CA GLN A 97 -8.03 0.72 14.43
C GLN A 97 -8.49 1.51 13.18
N GLY A 98 -8.60 0.86 12.02
CA GLY A 98 -9.01 1.49 10.77
C GLY A 98 -7.90 2.24 10.02
N LEU A 99 -6.67 2.29 10.54
CA LEU A 99 -5.56 3.06 9.95
C LEU A 99 -5.21 2.61 8.53
N ALA A 100 -5.21 1.29 8.26
CA ALA A 100 -4.97 0.76 6.92
C ALA A 100 -6.04 1.22 5.92
N THR A 101 -7.31 1.25 6.33
CA THR A 101 -8.40 1.73 5.47
C THR A 101 -8.25 3.21 5.17
N GLU A 102 -7.92 4.02 6.19
CA GLU A 102 -7.72 5.46 6.06
C GLU A 102 -6.53 5.78 5.12
N ALA A 103 -5.40 5.09 5.29
CA ALA A 103 -4.24 5.22 4.42
C ALA A 103 -4.57 4.80 2.98
N LEU A 104 -5.30 3.68 2.81
CA LEU A 104 -5.71 3.21 1.49
C LEU A 104 -6.64 4.20 0.79
N MET A 105 -7.60 4.79 1.50
CA MET A 105 -8.50 5.80 0.92
C MET A 105 -7.72 7.04 0.43
N ALA A 106 -6.73 7.52 1.19
CA ALA A 106 -5.86 8.61 0.77
C ALA A 106 -5.06 8.24 -0.50
N LEU A 107 -4.56 7.01 -0.56
CA LEU A 107 -3.81 6.50 -1.69
C LEU A 107 -4.69 6.38 -2.95
N LEU A 108 -5.93 5.90 -2.81
CA LEU A 108 -6.90 5.85 -3.90
C LEU A 108 -7.23 7.26 -4.42
N GLY A 109 -7.45 8.21 -3.51
CA GLY A 109 -7.67 9.62 -3.85
C GLY A 109 -6.51 10.21 -4.66
N PHE A 110 -5.27 9.97 -4.23
CA PHE A 110 -4.07 10.38 -4.96
C PHE A 110 -3.95 9.68 -6.33
N GLY A 111 -4.16 8.37 -6.38
CA GLY A 111 -4.07 7.61 -7.63
C GLY A 111 -5.08 8.05 -8.68
N PHE A 112 -6.33 8.32 -8.29
CA PHE A 112 -7.36 8.77 -9.21
C PHE A 112 -7.32 10.27 -9.52
N GLY A 113 -6.92 11.08 -8.55
CA GLY A 113 -6.84 12.53 -8.68
C GLY A 113 -5.53 12.97 -9.33
N ASP A 114 -4.45 12.92 -8.57
CA ASP A 114 -3.15 13.48 -8.98
C ASP A 114 -2.49 12.66 -10.12
N MET A 115 -2.66 11.34 -10.12
CA MET A 115 -2.03 10.47 -11.13
C MET A 115 -2.92 10.19 -12.34
N GLY A 116 -4.21 10.51 -12.27
CA GLY A 116 -5.15 10.30 -13.35
C GLY A 116 -5.47 8.84 -13.67
N LEU A 117 -5.20 7.92 -12.74
CA LEU A 117 -5.54 6.51 -12.93
C LEU A 117 -7.06 6.34 -13.07
N THR A 118 -7.48 5.30 -13.77
CA THR A 118 -8.89 4.99 -13.99
C THR A 118 -9.32 3.73 -13.26
N ARG A 119 -8.36 2.84 -12.95
CA ARG A 119 -8.57 1.57 -12.29
C ARG A 119 -7.44 1.32 -11.29
N ILE A 120 -7.79 1.00 -10.05
CA ILE A 120 -6.83 0.56 -9.04
C ILE A 120 -7.25 -0.81 -8.52
N GLN A 121 -6.27 -1.70 -8.38
CA GLN A 121 -6.47 -3.06 -7.90
C GLN A 121 -5.63 -3.35 -6.67
N GLY A 122 -6.05 -4.38 -5.92
CA GLY A 122 -5.31 -4.91 -4.79
C GLY A 122 -5.51 -6.41 -4.70
N ARG A 123 -4.53 -7.11 -4.12
CA ARG A 123 -4.56 -8.56 -3.99
C ARG A 123 -4.38 -8.99 -2.54
N CYS A 124 -4.98 -10.10 -2.17
CA CYS A 124 -4.71 -10.75 -0.89
C CYS A 124 -4.87 -12.27 -0.98
N ALA A 125 -4.21 -12.99 -0.07
CA ALA A 125 -4.42 -14.42 0.09
C ALA A 125 -5.90 -14.73 0.39
N PRO A 126 -6.43 -15.90 -0.02
CA PRO A 126 -7.85 -16.24 0.13
C PRO A 126 -8.35 -16.24 1.57
N ASP A 127 -7.46 -16.52 2.53
CA ASP A 127 -7.71 -16.58 3.97
C ASP A 127 -7.41 -15.25 4.70
N ASN A 128 -6.82 -14.27 4.03
CA ASN A 128 -6.51 -12.96 4.63
C ASN A 128 -7.75 -12.07 4.74
N ARG A 129 -8.62 -12.41 5.70
CA ARG A 129 -9.86 -11.69 6.00
C ARG A 129 -9.65 -10.23 6.40
N SER A 130 -8.52 -9.93 7.03
CA SER A 130 -8.21 -8.54 7.45
C SER A 130 -7.96 -7.64 6.25
N SER A 131 -7.15 -8.08 5.28
CA SER A 131 -6.88 -7.33 4.05
C SER A 131 -8.13 -7.20 3.18
N GLU A 132 -8.93 -8.27 3.06
CA GLU A 132 -10.21 -8.25 2.37
C GLU A 132 -11.13 -7.15 2.93
N ARG A 133 -11.30 -7.09 4.27
CA ARG A 133 -12.12 -6.06 4.93
C ARG A 133 -11.61 -4.64 4.71
N VAL A 134 -10.29 -4.44 4.71
CA VAL A 134 -9.69 -3.12 4.45
C VAL A 134 -10.02 -2.66 3.03
N MET A 135 -9.81 -3.52 2.02
CA MET A 135 -10.12 -3.20 0.63
C MET A 135 -11.61 -2.93 0.41
N GLN A 136 -12.49 -3.76 0.99
CA GLN A 136 -13.94 -3.56 0.91
C GLN A 136 -14.39 -2.24 1.54
N LYS A 137 -13.86 -1.89 2.73
CA LYS A 137 -14.17 -0.60 3.40
C LYS A 137 -13.66 0.60 2.61
N ALA A 138 -12.58 0.44 1.85
CA ALA A 138 -12.09 1.48 0.94
C ALA A 138 -12.86 1.54 -0.40
N GLY A 139 -13.95 0.78 -0.56
CA GLY A 139 -14.81 0.80 -1.74
C GLY A 139 -14.37 -0.13 -2.88
N MET A 140 -13.35 -0.96 -2.65
CA MET A 140 -12.93 -1.96 -3.63
C MET A 140 -13.89 -3.16 -3.62
N LYS A 141 -14.14 -3.74 -4.79
CA LYS A 141 -15.01 -4.91 -4.96
C LYS A 141 -14.20 -6.11 -5.39
N PHE A 142 -14.56 -7.29 -4.86
CA PHE A 142 -14.01 -8.55 -5.34
C PHE A 142 -14.35 -8.72 -6.83
N GLU A 143 -13.35 -9.03 -7.64
CA GLU A 143 -13.52 -9.26 -9.07
C GLU A 143 -13.41 -10.75 -9.40
N ARG A 144 -12.30 -11.39 -9.01
CA ARG A 144 -12.07 -12.82 -9.29
C ARG A 144 -10.92 -13.39 -8.46
N MET A 145 -10.77 -14.70 -8.51
CA MET A 145 -9.54 -15.39 -8.11
C MET A 145 -8.52 -15.32 -9.23
N ILE A 146 -7.25 -15.18 -8.86
CA ILE A 146 -6.13 -15.15 -9.81
C ILE A 146 -5.02 -16.09 -9.34
N GLN A 147 -4.17 -16.52 -10.28
CA GLN A 147 -2.92 -17.21 -9.99
C GLN A 147 -1.78 -16.20 -10.18
N SER A 148 -1.00 -15.97 -9.12
CA SER A 148 0.18 -15.09 -9.13
C SER A 148 1.45 -15.92 -9.06
N GLY A 149 2.57 -15.38 -9.56
CA GLY A 149 3.88 -16.05 -9.51
C GLY A 149 4.15 -17.02 -10.66
N ALA A 150 3.18 -17.30 -11.53
CA ALA A 150 3.41 -18.13 -12.70
C ALA A 150 4.37 -17.41 -13.70
N GLY A 151 5.58 -17.93 -13.83
CA GLY A 151 6.60 -17.39 -14.77
C GLY A 151 7.69 -16.52 -14.14
N SER A 152 7.63 -16.19 -12.84
CA SER A 152 8.65 -15.41 -12.14
C SER A 152 9.68 -16.26 -11.37
N GLY A 153 9.58 -17.60 -11.43
CA GLY A 153 10.39 -18.50 -10.58
C GLY A 153 9.88 -18.64 -9.16
N GLU A 154 8.82 -17.92 -8.80
CA GLU A 154 8.12 -18.06 -7.52
C GLU A 154 7.05 -19.17 -7.57
N ALA A 155 6.74 -19.74 -6.42
CA ALA A 155 5.64 -20.69 -6.30
C ALA A 155 4.31 -20.02 -6.67
N SER A 156 3.53 -20.64 -7.57
CA SER A 156 2.21 -20.13 -7.93
C SER A 156 1.31 -20.04 -6.70
N ARG A 157 0.68 -18.88 -6.49
CA ARG A 157 -0.22 -18.61 -5.37
C ARG A 157 -1.59 -18.22 -5.89
N THR A 158 -2.63 -18.75 -5.27
CA THR A 158 -4.00 -18.30 -5.53
C THR A 158 -4.27 -17.05 -4.68
N GLU A 159 -4.79 -15.98 -5.29
CA GLU A 159 -5.12 -14.74 -4.61
C GLU A 159 -6.51 -14.23 -5.01
N LYS A 160 -7.14 -13.47 -4.12
CA LYS A 160 -8.34 -12.69 -4.41
C LYS A 160 -7.91 -11.35 -5.02
N LEU A 161 -8.47 -11.01 -6.18
CA LEU A 161 -8.32 -9.70 -6.81
C LEU A 161 -9.50 -8.81 -6.45
N PHE A 162 -9.20 -7.64 -5.90
CA PHE A 162 -10.13 -6.55 -5.62
C PHE A 162 -9.84 -5.36 -6.51
N VAL A 163 -10.88 -4.67 -6.94
CA VAL A 163 -10.79 -3.55 -7.90
C VAL A 163 -11.69 -2.42 -7.48
N VAL A 164 -11.26 -1.20 -7.76
CA VAL A 164 -12.08 0.01 -7.73
C VAL A 164 -11.82 0.83 -8.99
N MET A 165 -12.90 1.37 -9.57
CA MET A 165 -12.85 2.26 -10.72
C MET A 165 -13.00 3.71 -10.24
N ARG A 166 -12.33 4.65 -10.91
CA ARG A 166 -12.47 6.09 -10.63
C ARG A 166 -13.93 6.55 -10.58
N SER A 167 -14.77 6.05 -11.48
CA SER A 167 -16.19 6.37 -11.55
C SER A 167 -17.03 5.90 -10.36
N ALA A 168 -16.50 4.97 -9.55
CA ALA A 168 -17.18 4.43 -8.37
C ALA A 168 -16.90 5.24 -7.09
N LEU A 169 -15.86 6.09 -7.07
CA LEU A 169 -15.62 7.01 -5.98
C LEU A 169 -16.47 8.26 -6.22
N LYS A 170 -17.44 8.49 -5.34
CA LYS A 170 -18.16 9.78 -5.33
C LYS A 170 -17.13 10.90 -5.10
N PRO A 171 -17.20 12.02 -5.86
CA PRO A 171 -16.44 13.20 -5.49
C PRO A 171 -16.81 13.59 -4.04
N PRO A 172 -15.87 14.16 -3.26
CA PRO A 172 -16.22 14.72 -1.97
C PRO A 172 -17.39 15.69 -2.20
N SER A 173 -18.45 15.52 -1.42
CA SER A 173 -19.57 16.48 -1.41
C SER A 173 -19.01 17.85 -1.02
N GLU A 174 -19.15 18.83 -1.91
CA GLU A 174 -18.85 20.23 -1.64
C GLU A 174 -19.63 20.75 -0.42
#